data_5e63596607fa9440cd19a009c241e8c0
#
_entry.id   5e63596607fa9440cd19a009c241e8c0
#
_cell.length_a   1.000
_cell.length_b   1.000
_cell.length_c   1.000
_cell.angle_alpha   90.00
_cell.angle_beta   90.00
_cell.angle_gamma   90.00
#
_symmetry.space_group_name_H-M   'P 1'
#
loop_
_entity.id
_entity.type
_entity.pdbx_description
1 polymer ?
#
loop_
_entity_poly.entity_id
_entity_poly.type
_entity_poly.pdbx_seq_one_letter_code
_entity_poly.pdbx_strand_id
1 'polypeptide(L)'
;ALPDNVPLTADGRHALVANEGEPSDALNAEGTAYLKDPEGSVSVISLPAGVAAPALSDVHTADFTAFDTADLDPSIRVFGPSEHHNLPSRDFEPEYISSVGGKAYATLQENNAIAVIDIESATVEKVLPAHIADHSQVPLDPSNKDDAAELRSIPVKGLSMPDSIGAFEAAGQTYFATANEGDARDWGGYTDEVELKDLVEDGKVCTDLELPEGIEDKKFAGNLKLSNASGWNEEKGCFDSLYSYGSRSFSIYDGEGNVVFDSGSDFEEITKDIPGLNFNADNEDPDFDDRSDNKGPEPEALTIGKVGDRTYAFIGAERVGGIFVYDVTTPAEAKFVTYVNNRDFSVSYDEDDVAATTLAGDLGPEGLAFVPAADSPIDDALLIAGNEVSGTTTVFSVKDLLADAANSPSTSAKTNGSSHGSSIAAGVGIIAGLVGLGGLIGGALGFLPKTIDGFYALLPAQVRKLLP
;
A
#
# COMPACT_ATOMS: atom_id res chain seq x y z
N ALA A 1 14.34 3.76 17.86
CA ALA A 1 13.83 3.14 16.66
C ALA A 1 12.49 2.49 16.94
N LEU A 2 11.55 2.63 16.06
CA LEU A 2 10.27 1.94 16.04
C LEU A 2 10.35 0.98 14.86
N PRO A 3 10.55 -0.35 15.07
CA PRO A 3 10.59 -1.30 13.98
C PRO A 3 9.18 -1.48 13.40
N ASP A 4 9.04 -1.27 12.13
CA ASP A 4 7.80 -1.51 11.41
C ASP A 4 7.88 -2.83 10.64
N ASN A 5 8.71 -2.97 9.64
CA ASN A 5 8.79 -4.17 8.81
C ASN A 5 10.12 -4.93 9.00
N VAL A 6 10.05 -6.29 9.04
CA VAL A 6 11.22 -7.17 9.33
C VAL A 6 11.27 -8.37 8.38
N PRO A 7 11.63 -8.20 7.10
CA PRO A 7 11.83 -9.32 6.18
C PRO A 7 13.21 -9.97 6.31
N LEU A 8 13.30 -11.20 5.82
CA LEU A 8 14.55 -11.89 5.60
C LEU A 8 14.99 -11.74 4.13
N THR A 9 16.31 -11.64 3.89
CA THR A 9 16.83 -11.79 2.53
C THR A 9 16.56 -13.19 1.98
N ALA A 10 16.39 -13.32 0.67
CA ALA A 10 16.05 -14.60 0.02
C ALA A 10 17.09 -15.70 0.27
N ASP A 11 18.35 -15.37 0.56
CA ASP A 11 19.40 -16.31 0.91
C ASP A 11 19.44 -16.66 2.41
N GLY A 12 18.57 -16.06 3.22
CA GLY A 12 18.46 -16.26 4.66
C GLY A 12 19.66 -15.79 5.47
N ARG A 13 20.51 -14.91 4.91
CA ARG A 13 21.71 -14.44 5.59
C ARG A 13 21.53 -13.17 6.40
N HIS A 14 20.52 -12.38 6.06
CA HIS A 14 20.25 -11.12 6.74
C HIS A 14 18.78 -11.01 7.10
N ALA A 15 18.50 -10.39 8.24
CA ALA A 15 17.22 -9.76 8.53
C ALA A 15 17.40 -8.25 8.29
N LEU A 16 16.44 -7.67 7.62
CA LEU A 16 16.36 -6.22 7.40
C LEU A 16 15.28 -5.67 8.30
N VAL A 17 15.50 -4.50 8.90
CA VAL A 17 14.49 -3.88 9.76
C VAL A 17 14.34 -2.44 9.34
N ALA A 18 13.18 -2.07 8.88
CA ALA A 18 12.79 -0.67 8.73
C ALA A 18 12.53 -0.12 10.13
N ASN A 19 13.21 0.94 10.50
CA ASN A 19 13.04 1.63 11.78
C ASN A 19 12.53 3.02 11.45
N GLU A 20 11.28 3.17 11.50
CA GLU A 20 10.52 4.34 11.09
C GLU A 20 11.06 5.63 11.74
N GLY A 21 11.18 5.64 13.05
CA GLY A 21 11.65 6.84 13.73
C GLY A 21 10.56 7.87 13.95
N GLU A 22 9.32 7.43 13.99
CA GLU A 22 8.12 8.22 14.16
C GLU A 22 8.26 9.28 15.28
N PRO A 23 7.86 10.55 15.03
CA PRO A 23 7.93 11.60 16.01
C PRO A 23 6.90 11.42 17.13
N SER A 24 7.04 12.14 18.23
CA SER A 24 6.03 12.10 19.29
C SER A 24 4.83 12.98 18.94
N ASP A 25 3.62 12.57 19.33
CA ASP A 25 2.37 13.35 19.18
C ASP A 25 2.45 14.79 19.72
N ALA A 26 3.33 15.04 20.67
CA ALA A 26 3.39 16.31 21.37
C ALA A 26 4.36 17.27 20.69
N LEU A 27 3.89 18.49 20.43
CA LEU A 27 4.70 19.60 20.00
C LEU A 27 5.32 20.35 21.22
N ASN A 28 6.36 21.14 20.94
CA ASN A 28 6.91 22.10 21.90
C ASN A 28 5.87 23.18 22.25
N ALA A 29 6.16 23.99 23.25
CA ALA A 29 5.21 25.00 23.73
C ALA A 29 4.86 26.07 22.67
N GLU A 30 5.73 26.27 21.72
CA GLU A 30 5.60 27.19 20.59
C GLU A 30 4.84 26.57 19.40
N GLY A 31 4.61 25.25 19.39
CA GLY A 31 3.98 24.52 18.29
C GLY A 31 4.84 24.43 17.01
N THR A 32 6.15 24.57 17.14
CA THR A 32 7.08 24.67 16.00
C THR A 32 7.91 23.42 15.76
N ALA A 33 7.90 22.45 16.69
CA ALA A 33 8.64 21.21 16.56
C ALA A 33 8.05 20.11 17.44
N TYR A 34 8.25 18.87 17.06
CA TYR A 34 7.96 17.72 17.89
C TYR A 34 8.87 17.68 19.13
N LEU A 35 8.34 17.25 20.27
CA LEU A 35 9.13 17.11 21.50
C LEU A 35 10.20 16.00 21.39
N LYS A 36 9.93 15.00 20.60
CA LYS A 36 10.86 13.94 20.23
C LYS A 36 10.72 13.71 18.74
N ASP A 37 11.83 13.68 18.07
CA ASP A 37 11.93 13.55 16.62
C ASP A 37 13.20 12.71 16.34
N PRO A 38 13.09 11.36 16.46
CA PRO A 38 14.23 10.47 16.26
C PRO A 38 14.59 10.37 14.78
N GLU A 39 15.80 9.90 14.48
CA GLU A 39 16.24 9.62 13.13
C GLU A 39 15.69 8.27 12.67
N GLY A 40 15.15 8.21 11.45
CA GLY A 40 14.80 6.98 10.78
C GLY A 40 16.06 6.21 10.33
N SER A 41 15.95 4.91 10.16
CA SER A 41 17.10 4.08 9.75
C SER A 41 16.68 2.69 9.27
N VAL A 42 17.59 2.00 8.58
CA VAL A 42 17.42 0.57 8.27
C VAL A 42 18.49 -0.23 8.99
N SER A 43 18.09 -1.21 9.79
CA SER A 43 19.04 -2.16 10.40
C SER A 43 19.27 -3.34 9.45
N VAL A 44 20.53 -3.67 9.19
CA VAL A 44 20.98 -4.87 8.48
C VAL A 44 21.58 -5.81 9.52
N ILE A 45 20.93 -6.93 9.78
CA ILE A 45 21.32 -7.90 10.81
C ILE A 45 21.87 -9.15 10.11
N SER A 46 23.16 -9.40 10.26
CA SER A 46 23.77 -10.65 9.78
C SER A 46 23.33 -11.83 10.63
N LEU A 47 22.74 -12.84 10.00
CA LEU A 47 22.24 -14.02 10.68
C LEU A 47 23.30 -15.11 10.77
N PRO A 48 23.49 -15.75 11.94
CA PRO A 48 24.42 -16.85 12.09
C PRO A 48 23.99 -18.09 11.29
N ALA A 49 24.95 -18.87 10.84
CA ALA A 49 24.68 -20.16 10.19
C ALA A 49 24.03 -21.13 11.19
N GLY A 50 22.72 -21.35 11.06
CA GLY A 50 21.91 -22.19 11.94
C GLY A 50 21.07 -21.40 12.95
N VAL A 51 20.33 -22.13 13.78
CA VAL A 51 19.38 -21.51 14.74
C VAL A 51 20.15 -20.99 15.96
N ALA A 52 20.54 -19.72 15.90
CA ALA A 52 21.18 -18.98 17.01
C ALA A 52 20.76 -17.51 16.96
N ALA A 53 20.76 -16.84 18.11
CA ALA A 53 20.54 -15.41 18.15
C ALA A 53 21.75 -14.66 17.59
N PRO A 54 21.58 -13.61 16.77
CA PRO A 54 22.65 -12.73 16.35
C PRO A 54 23.24 -11.98 17.56
N ALA A 55 24.52 -11.63 17.48
CA ALA A 55 25.15 -10.77 18.47
C ALA A 55 24.92 -9.28 18.11
N LEU A 56 25.08 -8.39 19.08
CA LEU A 56 24.98 -6.95 18.81
C LEU A 56 25.98 -6.46 17.73
N SER A 57 27.13 -7.12 17.61
CA SER A 57 28.12 -6.83 16.56
C SER A 57 27.68 -7.21 15.15
N ASP A 58 26.60 -7.98 15.02
CA ASP A 58 26.06 -8.43 13.75
C ASP A 58 24.98 -7.45 13.23
N VAL A 59 24.65 -6.43 14.04
CA VAL A 59 23.67 -5.38 13.69
C VAL A 59 24.42 -4.17 13.16
N HIS A 60 24.11 -3.80 11.92
CA HIS A 60 24.63 -2.61 11.27
C HIS A 60 23.47 -1.69 10.92
N THR A 61 23.67 -0.38 11.03
CA THR A 61 22.63 0.61 10.77
C THR A 61 22.99 1.43 9.54
N ALA A 62 22.10 1.43 8.56
CA ALA A 62 22.11 2.35 7.44
C ALA A 62 21.25 3.57 7.83
N ASP A 63 21.87 4.71 8.05
CA ASP A 63 21.22 5.96 8.43
C ASP A 63 21.11 6.94 7.24
N PHE A 64 20.34 8.01 7.44
CA PHE A 64 20.08 9.01 6.41
C PHE A 64 20.87 10.32 6.61
N THR A 65 21.81 10.39 7.55
CA THR A 65 22.55 11.62 7.87
C THR A 65 23.35 12.21 6.70
N ALA A 66 23.73 11.38 5.73
CA ALA A 66 24.40 11.86 4.52
C ALA A 66 23.50 12.73 3.64
N PHE A 67 22.18 12.61 3.78
CA PHE A 67 21.19 13.36 3.01
C PHE A 67 20.83 14.72 3.60
N ASP A 68 21.20 15.02 4.83
CA ASP A 68 20.97 16.31 5.47
C ASP A 68 21.62 17.49 4.71
N THR A 69 22.60 17.19 3.88
CA THR A 69 23.29 18.18 3.04
C THR A 69 23.29 17.84 1.56
N ALA A 70 22.54 16.79 1.17
CA ALA A 70 22.44 16.37 -0.22
C ALA A 70 21.45 17.28 -0.99
N ASP A 71 21.66 17.36 -2.30
CA ASP A 71 20.71 17.97 -3.24
C ASP A 71 19.70 16.88 -3.63
N LEU A 72 18.58 16.82 -2.93
CA LEU A 72 17.51 15.86 -3.18
C LEU A 72 16.67 16.28 -4.38
N ASP A 73 16.05 15.30 -5.02
CA ASP A 73 15.00 15.61 -6.02
C ASP A 73 13.90 16.44 -5.35
N PRO A 74 13.45 17.54 -5.96
CA PRO A 74 12.48 18.46 -5.35
C PRO A 74 11.08 17.84 -5.16
N SER A 75 10.81 16.68 -5.73
CA SER A 75 9.56 15.93 -5.50
C SER A 75 9.61 15.04 -4.25
N ILE A 76 10.80 14.84 -3.68
CA ILE A 76 10.95 14.21 -2.37
C ILE A 76 10.56 15.21 -1.31
N ARG A 77 9.58 14.86 -0.50
CA ARG A 77 9.00 15.74 0.52
C ARG A 77 9.86 15.69 1.79
N VAL A 78 10.25 16.85 2.29
CA VAL A 78 10.91 16.99 3.60
C VAL A 78 10.20 18.16 4.29
N PHE A 79 9.35 17.86 5.26
CA PHE A 79 8.38 18.83 5.79
C PHE A 79 7.97 18.51 7.23
N GLY A 80 7.12 19.38 7.80
CA GLY A 80 6.58 19.20 9.13
C GLY A 80 7.25 20.10 10.19
N PRO A 81 6.78 20.07 11.44
CA PRO A 81 7.32 20.88 12.52
C PRO A 81 8.64 20.30 13.01
N SER A 82 9.77 20.95 12.69
CA SER A 82 11.11 20.51 13.10
C SER A 82 11.99 21.66 13.56
N GLU A 83 12.61 21.53 14.75
CA GLU A 83 13.66 22.47 15.21
C GLU A 83 14.93 22.41 14.36
N HIS A 84 15.10 21.35 13.59
CA HIS A 84 16.26 21.09 12.77
C HIS A 84 16.09 21.51 11.30
N HIS A 85 15.10 22.36 11.01
CA HIS A 85 14.82 22.85 9.65
C HIS A 85 14.51 21.72 8.66
N ASN A 86 13.74 20.73 9.09
CA ASN A 86 13.35 19.57 8.29
C ASN A 86 14.59 18.84 7.73
N LEU A 87 15.42 18.31 8.60
CA LEU A 87 16.56 17.48 8.19
C LEU A 87 16.04 16.15 7.65
N PRO A 88 16.44 15.74 6.43
CA PRO A 88 16.07 14.46 5.85
C PRO A 88 16.25 13.26 6.78
N SER A 89 17.37 13.22 7.57
CA SER A 89 17.62 12.11 8.49
C SER A 89 16.58 11.95 9.60
N ARG A 90 15.78 12.98 9.88
CA ARG A 90 14.72 12.95 10.89
C ARG A 90 13.32 12.85 10.30
N ASP A 91 13.19 13.27 9.05
CA ASP A 91 11.93 13.31 8.35
C ASP A 91 11.70 12.03 7.52
N PHE A 92 12.75 11.27 7.22
CA PHE A 92 12.65 10.00 6.51
C PHE A 92 12.29 8.88 7.47
N GLU A 93 11.09 8.35 7.30
CA GLU A 93 10.48 7.31 8.11
C GLU A 93 10.35 6.03 7.27
N PRO A 94 11.33 5.08 7.38
CA PRO A 94 11.25 3.81 6.64
C PRO A 94 10.20 2.88 7.20
N GLU A 95 9.30 2.41 6.36
CA GLU A 95 8.20 1.51 6.71
C GLU A 95 8.42 0.10 6.13
N TYR A 96 7.94 -0.18 4.92
CA TYR A 96 8.14 -1.47 4.31
C TYR A 96 9.49 -1.57 3.59
N ILE A 97 10.06 -2.79 3.61
CA ILE A 97 11.37 -3.05 2.99
C ILE A 97 11.37 -4.40 2.27
N SER A 98 11.89 -4.42 1.06
CA SER A 98 12.07 -5.64 0.25
C SER A 98 13.46 -5.70 -0.35
N SER A 99 13.96 -6.89 -0.69
CA SER A 99 15.34 -7.03 -1.17
C SER A 99 15.47 -7.98 -2.34
N VAL A 100 16.40 -7.62 -3.25
CA VAL A 100 16.80 -8.45 -4.39
C VAL A 100 18.23 -8.11 -4.81
N GLY A 101 19.01 -9.09 -5.22
CA GLY A 101 20.32 -8.88 -5.83
C GLY A 101 21.35 -8.15 -4.95
N GLY A 102 21.25 -8.26 -3.61
CA GLY A 102 22.17 -7.57 -2.67
C GLY A 102 21.79 -6.11 -2.36
N LYS A 103 20.68 -5.63 -2.89
CA LYS A 103 20.08 -4.34 -2.56
C LYS A 103 18.78 -4.54 -1.80
N ALA A 104 18.47 -3.59 -0.90
CA ALA A 104 17.16 -3.44 -0.30
C ALA A 104 16.55 -2.12 -0.74
N TYR A 105 15.23 -2.11 -0.81
CA TYR A 105 14.41 -0.95 -1.15
C TYR A 105 13.42 -0.75 -0.01
N ALA A 106 13.42 0.43 0.59
CA ALA A 106 12.52 0.77 1.67
C ALA A 106 11.66 1.97 1.27
N THR A 107 10.36 1.89 1.54
CA THR A 107 9.44 3.00 1.37
C THR A 107 9.69 4.06 2.43
N LEU A 108 9.50 5.32 2.05
CA LEU A 108 9.50 6.51 2.88
C LEU A 108 8.19 7.22 2.53
N GLN A 109 7.11 6.79 3.18
CA GLN A 109 5.75 7.04 2.70
C GLN A 109 5.43 8.54 2.63
N GLU A 110 5.48 9.26 3.74
CA GLU A 110 5.13 10.68 3.78
C GLU A 110 6.07 11.54 2.94
N ASN A 111 7.30 11.03 2.71
CA ASN A 111 8.28 11.74 1.87
C ASN A 111 8.05 11.52 0.37
N ASN A 112 7.10 10.65 -0.03
CA ASN A 112 6.88 10.21 -1.41
C ASN A 112 8.19 9.74 -2.04
N ALA A 113 8.90 8.81 -1.36
CA ALA A 113 10.25 8.42 -1.75
C ALA A 113 10.55 6.94 -1.46
N ILE A 114 11.65 6.44 -2.02
CA ILE A 114 12.14 5.07 -1.83
C ILE A 114 13.64 5.13 -1.54
N ALA A 115 14.09 4.57 -0.42
CA ALA A 115 15.49 4.43 -0.09
C ALA A 115 16.08 3.17 -0.74
N VAL A 116 17.28 3.27 -1.30
CA VAL A 116 18.06 2.15 -1.84
C VAL A 116 19.24 1.87 -0.92
N ILE A 117 19.28 0.68 -0.35
CA ILE A 117 20.27 0.27 0.65
C ILE A 117 21.17 -0.82 0.07
N ASP A 118 22.48 -0.66 0.19
CA ASP A 118 23.43 -1.73 -0.04
C ASP A 118 23.53 -2.59 1.21
N ILE A 119 23.16 -3.87 1.08
CA ILE A 119 23.06 -4.79 2.21
C ILE A 119 24.45 -5.14 2.78
N GLU A 120 25.48 -5.28 1.90
CA GLU A 120 26.82 -5.69 2.34
C GLU A 120 27.49 -4.61 3.18
N SER A 121 27.39 -3.36 2.75
CA SER A 121 27.98 -2.21 3.46
C SER A 121 27.06 -1.60 4.52
N ALA A 122 25.77 -1.99 4.56
CA ALA A 122 24.72 -1.39 5.37
C ALA A 122 24.70 0.15 5.23
N THR A 123 24.57 0.64 4.00
CA THR A 123 24.53 2.08 3.69
C THR A 123 23.37 2.43 2.77
N VAL A 124 22.73 3.56 3.02
CA VAL A 124 21.77 4.15 2.08
C VAL A 124 22.54 4.78 0.95
N GLU A 125 22.39 4.25 -0.27
CA GLU A 125 23.12 4.74 -1.44
C GLU A 125 22.40 5.88 -2.14
N LYS A 126 21.06 5.81 -2.19
CA LYS A 126 20.19 6.75 -2.89
C LYS A 126 18.86 6.89 -2.15
N VAL A 127 18.23 8.04 -2.31
CA VAL A 127 16.80 8.23 -2.07
C VAL A 127 16.20 8.64 -3.40
N LEU A 128 15.22 7.88 -3.88
CA LEU A 128 14.58 8.03 -5.18
C LEU A 128 13.18 8.62 -4.96
N PRO A 129 12.71 9.55 -5.82
CA PRO A 129 11.33 10.01 -5.75
C PRO A 129 10.37 8.88 -6.17
N ALA A 130 9.25 8.76 -5.47
CA ALA A 130 8.16 7.93 -5.91
C ALA A 130 7.34 8.63 -7.02
N HIS A 131 6.48 7.87 -7.68
CA HIS A 131 5.62 8.36 -8.75
C HIS A 131 4.70 9.50 -8.26
N ILE A 132 4.33 10.39 -9.18
CA ILE A 132 3.29 11.40 -8.99
C ILE A 132 2.32 11.26 -10.15
N ALA A 133 1.09 10.87 -9.87
CA ALA A 133 0.04 10.77 -10.87
C ALA A 133 -0.45 12.17 -11.28
N ASP A 134 -0.73 12.37 -12.56
CA ASP A 134 -1.39 13.58 -13.06
C ASP A 134 -2.88 13.29 -13.28
N HIS A 135 -3.72 13.68 -12.33
CA HIS A 135 -5.17 13.44 -12.39
C HIS A 135 -5.90 14.25 -13.47
N SER A 136 -5.21 15.12 -14.18
CA SER A 136 -5.75 15.69 -15.42
C SER A 136 -5.73 14.68 -16.58
N GLN A 137 -4.89 13.62 -16.47
CA GLN A 137 -4.73 12.55 -17.46
C GLN A 137 -5.22 11.20 -16.94
N VAL A 138 -5.04 10.96 -15.65
CA VAL A 138 -5.44 9.74 -14.93
C VAL A 138 -6.60 10.12 -14.00
N PRO A 139 -7.86 9.94 -14.43
CA PRO A 139 -9.02 10.37 -13.67
C PRO A 139 -9.18 9.57 -12.37
N LEU A 140 -9.76 10.22 -11.36
CA LEU A 140 -10.15 9.62 -10.08
C LEU A 140 -11.57 10.06 -9.74
N ASP A 141 -12.20 9.40 -8.79
CA ASP A 141 -13.42 9.94 -8.18
C ASP A 141 -13.04 10.89 -7.03
N PRO A 142 -13.29 12.21 -7.14
CA PRO A 142 -12.87 13.17 -6.15
C PRO A 142 -13.95 13.54 -5.12
N SER A 143 -15.14 12.92 -5.17
CA SER A 143 -16.31 13.36 -4.39
C SER A 143 -17.01 12.19 -3.72
N ASN A 144 -17.25 12.32 -2.43
CA ASN A 144 -18.10 11.42 -1.64
C ASN A 144 -19.51 12.01 -1.40
N LYS A 145 -19.95 13.00 -2.18
CA LYS A 145 -21.22 13.73 -1.93
C LYS A 145 -22.13 13.81 -3.16
N ASP A 146 -21.80 13.17 -4.23
CA ASP A 146 -22.60 13.17 -5.47
C ASP A 146 -23.45 11.90 -5.67
N ASP A 147 -23.28 10.90 -4.78
CA ASP A 147 -23.96 9.60 -4.82
C ASP A 147 -23.64 8.80 -6.10
N ALA A 148 -22.44 8.93 -6.65
CA ALA A 148 -22.03 8.30 -7.91
C ALA A 148 -20.57 7.87 -7.89
N ALA A 149 -20.23 6.75 -8.50
CA ALA A 149 -18.85 6.36 -8.81
C ALA A 149 -18.43 7.01 -10.15
N GLU A 150 -18.03 8.27 -10.12
CA GLU A 150 -17.76 9.07 -11.32
C GLU A 150 -16.32 9.59 -11.35
N LEU A 151 -15.47 8.88 -12.08
CA LEU A 151 -14.07 9.30 -12.26
C LEU A 151 -14.00 10.56 -13.13
N ARG A 152 -13.29 11.58 -12.63
CA ARG A 152 -13.15 12.91 -13.25
C ARG A 152 -11.68 13.27 -13.45
N SER A 153 -11.40 13.95 -14.56
CA SER A 153 -10.09 14.59 -14.76
C SER A 153 -10.09 15.97 -14.10
N ILE A 154 -9.19 16.18 -13.15
CA ILE A 154 -9.03 17.43 -12.41
C ILE A 154 -7.55 17.84 -12.37
N PRO A 155 -7.21 19.14 -12.28
CA PRO A 155 -5.83 19.62 -12.25
C PRO A 155 -5.19 19.45 -10.86
N VAL A 156 -5.18 18.22 -10.37
CA VAL A 156 -4.58 17.80 -9.10
C VAL A 156 -3.58 16.70 -9.39
N LYS A 157 -2.50 16.65 -8.66
CA LYS A 157 -1.48 15.61 -8.73
C LYS A 157 -1.63 14.67 -7.54
N GLY A 158 -1.62 13.35 -7.77
CA GLY A 158 -1.62 12.35 -6.70
C GLY A 158 -0.21 11.98 -6.29
N LEU A 159 0.18 12.28 -5.07
CA LEU A 159 1.42 11.76 -4.47
C LEU A 159 1.23 10.26 -4.25
N SER A 160 2.10 9.41 -4.79
CA SER A 160 1.96 7.96 -4.59
C SER A 160 2.06 7.57 -3.13
N MET A 161 3.03 8.13 -2.42
CA MET A 161 3.28 7.88 -1.00
C MET A 161 3.12 6.39 -0.67
N PRO A 162 4.06 5.57 -1.22
CA PRO A 162 3.93 4.12 -1.16
C PRO A 162 4.13 3.60 0.26
N ASP A 163 3.23 2.73 0.68
CA ASP A 163 3.40 1.95 1.89
C ASP A 163 4.20 0.68 1.59
N SER A 164 3.59 -0.33 1.02
CA SER A 164 4.23 -1.62 0.78
C SER A 164 5.08 -1.66 -0.50
N ILE A 165 6.15 -2.48 -0.46
CA ILE A 165 7.10 -2.63 -1.57
C ILE A 165 7.49 -4.09 -1.79
N GLY A 166 7.60 -4.51 -3.07
CA GLY A 166 8.05 -5.84 -3.47
C GLY A 166 9.15 -5.79 -4.54
N ALA A 167 10.36 -6.21 -4.20
CA ALA A 167 11.49 -6.26 -5.14
C ALA A 167 11.57 -7.63 -5.85
N PHE A 168 11.87 -7.63 -7.14
CA PHE A 168 11.93 -8.85 -7.94
C PHE A 168 12.85 -8.72 -9.15
N GLU A 169 13.19 -9.87 -9.76
CA GLU A 169 13.93 -9.92 -11.00
C GLU A 169 13.04 -10.37 -12.16
N ALA A 170 13.12 -9.67 -13.27
CA ALA A 170 12.50 -10.06 -14.54
C ALA A 170 13.49 -9.89 -15.69
N ALA A 171 13.62 -10.92 -16.54
CA ALA A 171 14.54 -10.93 -17.68
C ALA A 171 16.00 -10.56 -17.32
N GLY A 172 16.43 -10.86 -16.10
CA GLY A 172 17.79 -10.58 -15.60
C GLY A 172 18.03 -9.11 -15.21
N GLN A 173 16.98 -8.35 -15.02
CA GLN A 173 17.01 -6.98 -14.50
C GLN A 173 16.22 -6.89 -13.19
N THR A 174 16.64 -5.98 -12.33
CA THR A 174 15.98 -5.69 -11.06
C THR A 174 14.83 -4.72 -11.28
N TYR A 175 13.71 -5.03 -10.61
CA TYR A 175 12.53 -4.19 -10.51
C TYR A 175 12.03 -4.17 -9.07
N PHE A 176 11.25 -3.17 -8.74
CA PHE A 176 10.43 -3.17 -7.53
C PHE A 176 9.05 -2.58 -7.84
N ALA A 177 8.05 -3.06 -7.13
CA ALA A 177 6.69 -2.58 -7.22
C ALA A 177 6.25 -2.00 -5.89
N THR A 178 5.40 -0.97 -5.92
CA THR A 178 4.86 -0.30 -4.73
C THR A 178 3.35 -0.28 -4.76
N ALA A 179 2.71 -0.47 -3.62
CA ALA A 179 1.32 -0.15 -3.40
C ALA A 179 1.25 1.31 -2.92
N ASN A 180 0.43 2.13 -3.57
CA ASN A 180 0.47 3.58 -3.43
C ASN A 180 -0.73 4.05 -2.59
N GLU A 181 -0.64 3.87 -1.30
CA GLU A 181 -1.72 4.16 -0.34
C GLU A 181 -1.93 5.65 -0.17
N GLY A 182 -0.87 6.36 0.25
CA GLY A 182 -0.91 7.80 0.41
C GLY A 182 -1.30 8.26 1.80
N ASP A 183 -0.55 7.94 2.84
CA ASP A 183 -0.87 8.47 4.15
C ASP A 183 -0.43 9.93 4.34
N ALA A 184 -1.24 10.71 5.06
CA ALA A 184 -0.95 12.08 5.38
C ALA A 184 -0.33 12.18 6.76
N ARG A 185 0.69 13.05 6.93
CA ARG A 185 1.16 13.35 8.27
C ARG A 185 0.11 14.16 9.02
N ASP A 186 -0.69 13.48 9.82
CA ASP A 186 -1.68 14.07 10.73
C ASP A 186 -1.37 13.64 12.17
N TRP A 187 -0.41 14.33 12.81
CA TRP A 187 0.24 13.86 14.01
C TRP A 187 0.16 14.88 15.15
N GLY A 188 -0.62 14.55 16.15
CA GLY A 188 -0.79 15.34 17.37
C GLY A 188 -1.30 16.76 17.10
N GLY A 189 -0.42 17.73 17.07
CA GLY A 189 -0.77 19.14 16.85
C GLY A 189 -0.47 19.66 15.45
N TYR A 190 -0.05 18.80 14.53
CA TYR A 190 0.26 19.13 13.14
C TYR A 190 -0.59 18.31 12.19
N THR A 191 -1.11 18.92 11.15
CA THR A 191 -1.76 18.22 10.04
C THR A 191 -1.28 18.77 8.71
N ASP A 192 -0.96 17.87 7.78
CA ASP A 192 -0.67 18.22 6.39
C ASP A 192 -1.95 18.29 5.54
N GLU A 193 -3.11 17.91 6.05
CA GLU A 193 -4.36 17.90 5.31
C GLU A 193 -5.07 19.25 5.26
N VAL A 194 -5.64 19.55 4.09
CA VAL A 194 -6.58 20.66 3.86
C VAL A 194 -7.59 20.24 2.80
N GLU A 195 -8.83 20.70 2.91
CA GLU A 195 -9.82 20.46 1.87
C GLU A 195 -9.63 21.44 0.68
N LEU A 196 -9.83 20.93 -0.55
CA LEU A 196 -9.69 21.73 -1.77
C LEU A 196 -10.52 23.01 -1.71
N LYS A 197 -11.78 22.93 -1.24
CA LYS A 197 -12.66 24.10 -1.12
C LYS A 197 -12.05 25.20 -0.25
N ASP A 198 -11.38 24.84 0.85
CA ASP A 198 -10.81 25.82 1.78
C ASP A 198 -9.65 26.57 1.12
N LEU A 199 -8.82 25.91 0.31
CA LEU A 199 -7.77 26.58 -0.45
C LEU A 199 -8.33 27.56 -1.49
N VAL A 200 -9.43 27.18 -2.15
CA VAL A 200 -10.08 28.03 -3.17
C VAL A 200 -10.81 29.20 -2.52
N GLU A 201 -11.61 28.97 -1.47
CA GLU A 201 -12.38 30.00 -0.76
C GLU A 201 -11.47 31.00 -0.04
N ASP A 202 -10.36 30.55 0.52
CA ASP A 202 -9.34 31.40 1.15
C ASP A 202 -8.49 32.18 0.13
N GLY A 203 -8.66 31.92 -1.19
CA GLY A 203 -7.89 32.56 -2.23
C GLY A 203 -6.41 32.19 -2.21
N LYS A 204 -6.08 31.01 -1.71
CA LYS A 204 -4.71 30.49 -1.60
C LYS A 204 -4.21 29.83 -2.89
N VAL A 205 -5.09 29.50 -3.84
CA VAL A 205 -4.71 28.94 -5.13
C VAL A 205 -4.31 30.05 -6.10
N CYS A 206 -3.22 29.87 -6.83
CA CYS A 206 -2.74 30.87 -7.78
C CYS A 206 -3.75 31.05 -8.93
N THR A 207 -3.96 32.30 -9.33
CA THR A 207 -4.94 32.64 -10.39
C THR A 207 -4.55 32.18 -11.80
N ASP A 208 -3.30 31.78 -11.98
CA ASP A 208 -2.79 31.16 -13.23
C ASP A 208 -2.91 29.64 -13.26
N LEU A 209 -3.34 29.01 -12.18
CA LEU A 209 -3.77 27.62 -12.18
C LEU A 209 -5.24 27.54 -12.63
N GLU A 210 -5.46 26.99 -13.82
CA GLU A 210 -6.80 26.86 -14.41
C GLU A 210 -7.60 25.77 -13.69
N LEU A 211 -8.50 26.18 -12.79
CA LEU A 211 -9.44 25.28 -12.12
C LEU A 211 -10.78 25.21 -12.87
N PRO A 212 -11.42 24.04 -12.99
CA PRO A 212 -12.79 23.93 -13.46
C PRO A 212 -13.76 24.79 -12.64
N GLU A 213 -14.76 25.39 -13.28
CA GLU A 213 -15.81 26.15 -12.61
C GLU A 213 -16.56 25.26 -11.61
N GLY A 214 -16.66 25.70 -10.36
CA GLY A 214 -17.35 24.98 -9.30
C GLY A 214 -16.59 23.79 -8.73
N ILE A 215 -15.29 23.68 -8.94
CA ILE A 215 -14.47 22.60 -8.37
C ILE A 215 -14.54 22.56 -6.83
N GLU A 216 -14.80 23.72 -6.20
CA GLU A 216 -14.99 23.88 -4.76
C GLU A 216 -16.31 23.31 -4.24
N ASP A 217 -17.28 23.00 -5.14
CA ASP A 217 -18.50 22.32 -4.70
C ASP A 217 -18.15 20.89 -4.24
N LYS A 218 -18.65 20.54 -3.07
CA LYS A 218 -18.41 19.22 -2.47
C LYS A 218 -18.90 18.04 -3.33
N LYS A 219 -19.85 18.28 -4.24
CA LYS A 219 -20.31 17.29 -5.21
C LYS A 219 -19.39 17.19 -6.44
N PHE A 220 -18.45 18.09 -6.57
CA PHE A 220 -17.45 18.01 -7.63
C PHE A 220 -16.11 17.48 -7.08
N ALA A 221 -15.41 18.26 -6.25
CA ALA A 221 -14.15 17.90 -5.62
C ALA A 221 -13.86 18.71 -4.34
N GLY A 222 -14.85 19.46 -3.82
CA GLY A 222 -14.60 20.44 -2.76
C GLY A 222 -14.07 19.84 -1.46
N ASN A 223 -14.45 18.61 -1.13
CA ASN A 223 -13.97 17.94 0.06
C ASN A 223 -12.66 17.17 -0.15
N LEU A 224 -12.16 17.05 -1.41
CA LEU A 224 -10.94 16.31 -1.70
C LEU A 224 -9.79 16.77 -0.80
N LYS A 225 -9.14 15.82 -0.13
CA LYS A 225 -8.02 16.07 0.75
C LYS A 225 -6.75 16.37 -0.03
N LEU A 226 -6.14 17.49 0.28
CA LEU A 226 -4.92 17.98 -0.36
C LEU A 226 -3.83 18.23 0.67
N SER A 227 -2.58 18.18 0.23
CA SER A 227 -1.43 18.57 1.04
C SER A 227 -1.33 20.09 1.14
N ASN A 228 -1.17 20.58 2.35
CA ASN A 228 -0.83 21.99 2.60
C ASN A 228 0.70 22.23 2.64
N ALA A 229 1.51 21.18 2.64
CA ALA A 229 2.97 21.25 2.59
C ALA A 229 3.55 21.18 1.16
N SER A 230 2.76 20.71 0.18
CA SER A 230 3.22 20.53 -1.20
C SER A 230 2.52 21.52 -2.15
N GLY A 231 3.28 22.08 -3.12
CA GLY A 231 2.74 22.92 -4.18
C GLY A 231 2.65 24.42 -3.87
N TRP A 232 3.06 24.84 -2.68
CA TRP A 232 3.15 26.25 -2.32
C TRP A 232 4.31 26.91 -3.04
N ASN A 233 4.06 28.02 -3.72
CA ASN A 233 5.06 28.82 -4.39
C ASN A 233 5.34 30.08 -3.55
N GLU A 234 6.51 30.13 -2.92
CA GLU A 234 6.92 31.25 -2.04
C GLU A 234 7.01 32.59 -2.78
N GLU A 235 7.41 32.60 -4.07
CA GLU A 235 7.52 33.82 -4.85
C GLU A 235 6.15 34.41 -5.20
N LYS A 236 5.17 33.53 -5.47
CA LYS A 236 3.81 33.92 -5.82
C LYS A 236 2.92 34.12 -4.58
N GLY A 237 3.27 33.48 -3.46
CA GLY A 237 2.46 33.45 -2.24
C GLY A 237 1.13 32.72 -2.39
N CYS A 238 1.12 31.65 -3.19
CA CYS A 238 -0.05 30.82 -3.46
C CYS A 238 0.35 29.43 -3.92
N PHE A 239 -0.57 28.46 -3.89
CA PHE A 239 -0.39 27.14 -4.48
C PHE A 239 -0.48 27.22 -6.00
N ASP A 240 0.60 26.91 -6.70
CA ASP A 240 0.62 26.83 -8.18
C ASP A 240 0.53 25.40 -8.70
N SER A 241 0.49 24.42 -7.81
CA SER A 241 0.15 23.03 -8.04
C SER A 241 -0.62 22.51 -6.83
N LEU A 242 -1.59 21.62 -7.04
CA LEU A 242 -2.36 20.97 -5.99
C LEU A 242 -1.99 19.49 -5.92
N TYR A 243 -1.84 18.96 -4.72
CA TYR A 243 -1.44 17.56 -4.48
C TYR A 243 -2.41 16.87 -3.54
N SER A 244 -3.00 15.75 -3.98
CA SER A 244 -3.76 14.81 -3.17
C SER A 244 -2.87 13.68 -2.65
N TYR A 245 -3.37 12.93 -1.69
CA TYR A 245 -2.72 11.77 -1.10
C TYR A 245 -3.09 10.50 -1.85
N GLY A 246 -2.08 9.63 -2.05
CA GLY A 246 -2.20 8.42 -2.83
C GLY A 246 -2.38 8.68 -4.33
N SER A 247 -1.89 7.79 -5.16
CA SER A 247 -2.20 7.76 -6.59
C SER A 247 -3.32 6.78 -6.91
N ARG A 248 -3.86 6.07 -5.91
CA ARG A 248 -4.92 5.04 -6.04
C ARG A 248 -4.52 3.91 -6.98
N SER A 249 -3.22 3.65 -7.08
CA SER A 249 -2.62 2.75 -8.03
C SER A 249 -1.52 1.92 -7.40
N PHE A 250 -0.94 0.99 -8.16
CA PHE A 250 0.37 0.46 -7.87
C PHE A 250 1.32 0.83 -9.01
N SER A 251 2.60 1.02 -8.67
CA SER A 251 3.64 1.37 -9.63
C SER A 251 4.71 0.28 -9.72
N ILE A 252 5.35 0.14 -10.88
CA ILE A 252 6.55 -0.69 -11.05
C ILE A 252 7.70 0.21 -11.52
N TYR A 253 8.84 0.04 -10.89
CA TYR A 253 10.07 0.77 -11.18
C TYR A 253 11.16 -0.18 -11.64
N ASP A 254 12.07 0.32 -12.48
CA ASP A 254 13.34 -0.36 -12.70
C ASP A 254 14.32 -0.16 -11.52
N GLY A 255 15.45 -0.87 -11.51
CA GLY A 255 16.44 -0.77 -10.43
C GLY A 255 17.09 0.61 -10.26
N GLU A 256 16.87 1.53 -11.20
CA GLU A 256 17.36 2.92 -11.13
C GLU A 256 16.26 3.89 -10.62
N GLY A 257 15.04 3.42 -10.44
CA GLY A 257 13.90 4.20 -9.95
C GLY A 257 13.05 4.86 -11.04
N ASN A 258 13.23 4.46 -12.30
CA ASN A 258 12.35 4.95 -13.35
C ASN A 258 11.04 4.16 -13.34
N VAL A 259 9.90 4.84 -13.34
CA VAL A 259 8.58 4.22 -13.47
C VAL A 259 8.48 3.55 -14.84
N VAL A 260 8.24 2.24 -14.86
CA VAL A 260 8.04 1.47 -16.10
C VAL A 260 6.59 1.08 -16.32
N PHE A 261 5.80 1.10 -15.26
CA PHE A 261 4.35 0.87 -15.31
C PHE A 261 3.68 1.55 -14.10
N ASP A 262 2.48 2.03 -14.30
CA ASP A 262 1.55 2.44 -13.25
C ASP A 262 0.14 1.99 -13.65
N SER A 263 -0.64 1.49 -12.68
CA SER A 263 -1.99 0.99 -12.94
C SER A 263 -3.03 2.10 -13.17
N GLY A 264 -2.67 3.34 -12.87
CA GLY A 264 -3.54 4.49 -13.08
C GLY A 264 -4.87 4.36 -12.34
N SER A 265 -5.97 4.54 -13.05
CA SER A 265 -7.33 4.47 -12.50
C SER A 265 -7.89 3.04 -12.40
N ASP A 266 -7.09 1.99 -12.68
CA ASP A 266 -7.60 0.61 -12.80
C ASP A 266 -8.40 0.15 -11.57
N PHE A 267 -7.95 0.48 -10.37
CA PHE A 267 -8.59 -0.02 -9.14
C PHE A 267 -10.00 0.55 -8.98
N GLU A 268 -10.19 1.83 -9.23
CA GLU A 268 -11.50 2.45 -9.23
C GLU A 268 -12.34 1.99 -10.44
N GLU A 269 -11.74 1.92 -11.64
CA GLU A 269 -12.43 1.44 -12.84
C GLU A 269 -12.91 -0.02 -12.72
N ILE A 270 -12.17 -0.87 -12.00
CA ILE A 270 -12.53 -2.27 -11.78
C ILE A 270 -13.64 -2.37 -10.74
N THR A 271 -13.54 -1.65 -9.62
CA THR A 271 -14.44 -1.82 -8.47
C THR A 271 -15.79 -1.13 -8.67
N LYS A 272 -15.87 -0.03 -9.41
CA LYS A 272 -17.11 0.76 -9.57
C LYS A 272 -18.30 -0.01 -10.16
N ASP A 273 -18.04 -1.03 -10.98
CA ASP A 273 -19.09 -1.77 -11.68
C ASP A 273 -19.33 -3.18 -11.09
N ILE A 274 -18.71 -3.51 -9.94
CA ILE A 274 -18.87 -4.81 -9.30
C ILE A 274 -20.21 -4.89 -8.54
N PRO A 275 -21.14 -5.79 -8.92
CA PRO A 275 -22.41 -5.91 -8.23
C PRO A 275 -22.24 -6.35 -6.77
N GLY A 276 -22.77 -5.57 -5.84
CA GLY A 276 -22.76 -5.89 -4.41
C GLY A 276 -21.51 -5.42 -3.67
N LEU A 277 -20.56 -4.81 -4.38
CA LEU A 277 -19.46 -4.06 -3.79
C LEU A 277 -19.87 -2.60 -3.63
N ASN A 278 -19.56 -1.99 -2.50
CA ASN A 278 -19.70 -0.56 -2.31
C ASN A 278 -18.39 0.13 -2.68
N PHE A 279 -18.42 0.83 -3.80
CA PHE A 279 -17.28 1.53 -4.37
C PHE A 279 -16.65 2.50 -3.36
N ASN A 280 -15.33 2.50 -3.24
CA ASN A 280 -14.56 3.34 -2.32
C ASN A 280 -15.15 3.39 -0.90
N ALA A 281 -15.68 2.26 -0.39
CA ALA A 281 -16.14 2.16 0.98
C ALA A 281 -14.98 2.21 1.97
N ASP A 282 -15.24 2.68 3.17
CA ASP A 282 -14.31 2.57 4.30
C ASP A 282 -14.17 1.10 4.77
N ASN A 283 -13.09 0.78 5.49
CA ASN A 283 -12.87 -0.58 6.00
C ASN A 283 -13.80 -0.96 7.16
N GLU A 284 -14.30 -0.02 7.92
CA GLU A 284 -15.24 -0.23 9.04
C GLU A 284 -16.68 -0.08 8.58
N ASP A 285 -17.03 1.06 7.99
CA ASP A 285 -18.35 1.34 7.47
C ASP A 285 -18.43 1.03 5.97
N PRO A 286 -19.35 0.14 5.54
CA PRO A 286 -19.46 -0.24 4.14
C PRO A 286 -20.22 0.79 3.29
N ASP A 287 -20.23 2.05 3.66
CA ASP A 287 -20.96 3.08 2.95
C ASP A 287 -20.37 3.31 1.55
N PHE A 288 -21.26 3.42 0.57
CA PHE A 288 -20.89 3.65 -0.82
C PHE A 288 -20.23 5.02 -0.98
N ASP A 289 -19.08 5.05 -1.66
CA ASP A 289 -18.39 6.26 -2.08
C ASP A 289 -17.75 7.08 -0.94
N ASP A 290 -17.62 6.51 0.26
CA ASP A 290 -17.22 7.24 1.46
C ASP A 290 -15.78 7.78 1.38
N ARG A 291 -14.87 7.03 0.77
CA ARG A 291 -13.43 7.37 0.69
C ARG A 291 -13.01 8.14 -0.57
N SER A 292 -13.95 8.47 -1.46
CA SER A 292 -13.61 9.12 -2.74
C SER A 292 -13.03 10.53 -2.59
N ASP A 293 -13.43 11.28 -1.58
CA ASP A 293 -12.85 12.59 -1.26
C ASP A 293 -11.54 12.53 -0.46
N ASN A 294 -11.04 11.32 -0.20
CA ASN A 294 -9.79 11.07 0.50
C ASN A 294 -8.83 10.28 -0.41
N LYS A 295 -8.45 9.08 -0.04
CA LYS A 295 -7.45 8.25 -0.74
C LYS A 295 -8.07 7.14 -1.61
N GLY A 296 -9.41 7.02 -1.64
CA GLY A 296 -10.15 6.04 -2.45
C GLY A 296 -9.97 4.60 -1.97
N PRO A 297 -9.53 3.65 -2.83
CA PRO A 297 -9.42 2.23 -2.46
C PRO A 297 -8.26 1.93 -1.51
N GLU A 298 -7.29 2.81 -1.39
CA GLU A 298 -6.07 2.70 -0.57
C GLU A 298 -5.33 1.37 -0.81
N PRO A 299 -4.54 1.30 -1.91
CA PRO A 299 -3.66 0.16 -2.16
C PRO A 299 -2.51 0.16 -1.17
N GLU A 300 -2.50 -0.74 -0.22
CA GLU A 300 -1.55 -0.78 0.89
C GLU A 300 -0.66 -2.02 0.81
N ALA A 301 -1.24 -3.21 0.93
CA ALA A 301 -0.49 -4.44 0.93
C ALA A 301 0.06 -4.82 -0.46
N LEU A 302 1.29 -5.34 -0.52
CA LEU A 302 1.85 -5.85 -1.76
C LEU A 302 2.78 -7.06 -1.53
N THR A 303 2.62 -8.09 -2.37
CA THR A 303 3.62 -9.17 -2.47
C THR A 303 3.81 -9.63 -3.91
N ILE A 304 5.00 -10.10 -4.21
CA ILE A 304 5.36 -10.66 -5.53
C ILE A 304 5.48 -12.17 -5.44
N GLY A 305 4.86 -12.88 -6.37
CA GLY A 305 4.91 -14.33 -6.42
C GLY A 305 5.19 -14.90 -7.80
N LYS A 306 5.95 -16.00 -7.86
CA LYS A 306 6.24 -16.68 -9.13
C LYS A 306 5.50 -17.99 -9.22
N VAL A 307 4.70 -18.18 -10.29
CA VAL A 307 3.94 -19.38 -10.59
C VAL A 307 4.33 -19.89 -11.97
N GLY A 308 5.04 -21.00 -12.03
CA GLY A 308 5.63 -21.50 -13.27
C GLY A 308 6.64 -20.47 -13.84
N ASP A 309 6.40 -20.06 -15.09
CA ASP A 309 7.25 -19.06 -15.78
C ASP A 309 6.71 -17.63 -15.66
N ARG A 310 5.64 -17.43 -14.90
CA ARG A 310 5.01 -16.11 -14.73
C ARG A 310 5.28 -15.53 -13.35
N THR A 311 5.40 -14.23 -13.30
CA THR A 311 5.50 -13.44 -12.06
C THR A 311 4.21 -12.62 -11.91
N TYR A 312 3.66 -12.63 -10.69
CA TYR A 312 2.44 -11.92 -10.35
C TYR A 312 2.71 -10.95 -9.21
N ALA A 313 2.05 -9.80 -9.27
CA ALA A 313 1.88 -8.90 -8.15
C ALA A 313 0.47 -9.10 -7.58
N PHE A 314 0.40 -9.17 -6.25
CA PHE A 314 -0.83 -9.22 -5.48
C PHE A 314 -0.88 -7.95 -4.65
N ILE A 315 -1.94 -7.15 -4.81
CA ILE A 315 -2.08 -5.83 -4.18
C ILE A 315 -3.37 -5.84 -3.38
N GLY A 316 -3.28 -5.64 -2.07
CA GLY A 316 -4.42 -5.47 -1.17
C GLY A 316 -4.90 -4.03 -1.19
N ALA A 317 -6.23 -3.85 -1.21
CA ALA A 317 -6.86 -2.56 -1.03
C ALA A 317 -7.41 -2.48 0.40
N GLU A 318 -6.84 -1.64 1.24
CA GLU A 318 -7.16 -1.56 2.67
C GLU A 318 -8.63 -1.20 2.90
N ARG A 319 -9.11 -0.12 2.29
CA ARG A 319 -10.45 0.42 2.59
C ARG A 319 -11.57 -0.36 1.94
N VAL A 320 -11.57 -0.46 0.62
CA VAL A 320 -12.62 -1.21 -0.08
C VAL A 320 -12.50 -2.72 0.14
N GLY A 321 -11.32 -3.17 0.55
CA GLY A 321 -10.98 -4.57 0.75
C GLY A 321 -10.61 -5.31 -0.53
N GLY A 322 -10.22 -6.56 -0.37
CA GLY A 322 -9.90 -7.46 -1.48
C GLY A 322 -8.48 -7.30 -2.03
N ILE A 323 -8.18 -8.15 -3.02
CA ILE A 323 -6.83 -8.29 -3.58
C ILE A 323 -6.90 -8.22 -5.11
N PHE A 324 -6.17 -7.29 -5.70
CA PHE A 324 -5.92 -7.19 -7.14
C PHE A 324 -4.73 -8.07 -7.52
N VAL A 325 -4.84 -8.78 -8.64
CA VAL A 325 -3.77 -9.63 -9.16
C VAL A 325 -3.36 -9.15 -10.54
N TYR A 326 -2.08 -8.88 -10.72
CA TYR A 326 -1.49 -8.47 -12.00
C TYR A 326 -0.40 -9.44 -12.44
N ASP A 327 -0.38 -9.79 -13.73
CA ASP A 327 0.75 -10.48 -14.36
C ASP A 327 1.84 -9.43 -14.68
N VAL A 328 2.95 -9.49 -13.95
CA VAL A 328 4.09 -8.61 -14.07
C VAL A 328 5.32 -9.31 -14.67
N THR A 329 5.11 -10.41 -15.39
CA THR A 329 6.18 -11.17 -16.05
C THR A 329 6.99 -10.29 -17.01
N THR A 330 6.33 -9.33 -17.66
CA THR A 330 6.97 -8.24 -18.42
C THR A 330 6.57 -6.94 -17.73
N PRO A 331 7.41 -6.41 -16.83
CA PRO A 331 7.02 -5.31 -15.93
C PRO A 331 6.40 -4.09 -16.64
N ALA A 332 6.98 -3.65 -17.76
CA ALA A 332 6.47 -2.52 -18.55
C ALA A 332 5.15 -2.81 -19.31
N GLU A 333 4.68 -4.07 -19.31
CA GLU A 333 3.43 -4.51 -19.94
C GLU A 333 2.59 -5.29 -18.93
N ALA A 334 2.60 -4.86 -17.67
CA ALA A 334 1.81 -5.50 -16.62
C ALA A 334 0.32 -5.52 -16.99
N LYS A 335 -0.38 -6.57 -16.57
CA LYS A 335 -1.77 -6.80 -16.97
C LYS A 335 -2.60 -7.25 -15.79
N PHE A 336 -3.74 -6.63 -15.61
CA PHE A 336 -4.75 -7.09 -14.69
C PHE A 336 -5.17 -8.53 -15.01
N VAL A 337 -5.27 -9.35 -13.98
CA VAL A 337 -5.66 -10.76 -14.07
C VAL A 337 -7.01 -10.98 -13.42
N THR A 338 -7.16 -10.61 -12.16
CA THR A 338 -8.40 -10.77 -11.40
C THR A 338 -8.40 -9.88 -10.16
N TYR A 339 -9.58 -9.69 -9.60
CA TYR A 339 -9.80 -9.11 -8.28
C TYR A 339 -10.66 -10.06 -7.46
N VAL A 340 -10.29 -10.26 -6.21
CA VAL A 340 -11.04 -11.10 -5.26
C VAL A 340 -11.32 -10.31 -3.99
N ASN A 341 -12.55 -10.41 -3.49
CA ASN A 341 -12.98 -9.80 -2.25
C ASN A 341 -14.03 -10.70 -1.61
N ASN A 342 -13.91 -10.98 -0.32
CA ASN A 342 -14.85 -11.79 0.44
C ASN A 342 -15.57 -10.97 1.54
N ARG A 343 -15.46 -9.64 1.50
CA ARG A 343 -16.16 -8.73 2.37
C ARG A 343 -17.66 -8.77 2.11
N ASP A 344 -18.46 -8.79 3.15
CA ASP A 344 -19.91 -8.59 3.09
C ASP A 344 -20.26 -7.12 3.37
N PHE A 345 -20.48 -6.35 2.33
CA PHE A 345 -20.82 -4.92 2.41
C PHE A 345 -22.21 -4.63 3.03
N SER A 346 -22.97 -5.63 3.44
CA SER A 346 -24.20 -5.45 4.20
C SER A 346 -23.99 -5.43 5.71
N VAL A 347 -22.78 -5.65 6.17
CA VAL A 347 -22.39 -5.73 7.58
C VAL A 347 -21.34 -4.67 7.87
N SER A 348 -21.65 -3.76 8.82
CA SER A 348 -20.65 -2.82 9.37
C SER A 348 -19.79 -3.51 10.40
N TYR A 349 -18.53 -3.10 10.47
CA TYR A 349 -17.63 -3.48 11.54
C TYR A 349 -18.10 -2.85 12.86
N ASP A 350 -17.92 -3.56 13.96
CA ASP A 350 -18.17 -3.06 15.31
C ASP A 350 -17.10 -3.66 16.24
N GLU A 351 -16.18 -2.84 16.69
CA GLU A 351 -15.08 -3.27 17.58
C GLU A 351 -15.59 -3.87 18.91
N ASP A 352 -16.77 -3.50 19.35
CA ASP A 352 -17.42 -4.01 20.55
C ASP A 352 -18.22 -5.30 20.29
N ASP A 353 -18.49 -5.66 19.02
CA ASP A 353 -19.21 -6.89 18.62
C ASP A 353 -18.40 -7.78 17.67
N VAL A 354 -17.52 -8.60 18.25
CA VAL A 354 -16.70 -9.59 17.52
C VAL A 354 -17.50 -10.52 16.62
N ALA A 355 -18.79 -10.77 16.95
CA ALA A 355 -19.64 -11.61 16.11
C ALA A 355 -20.08 -10.89 14.84
N ALA A 356 -20.37 -9.59 14.90
CA ALA A 356 -20.64 -8.76 13.73
C ALA A 356 -19.37 -8.66 12.85
N THR A 357 -18.23 -8.37 13.42
CA THR A 357 -16.93 -8.34 12.71
C THR A 357 -16.67 -9.62 11.93
N THR A 358 -16.91 -10.80 12.56
CA THR A 358 -16.71 -12.09 11.88
C THR A 358 -17.65 -12.27 10.68
N LEU A 359 -18.82 -11.64 10.67
CA LEU A 359 -19.77 -11.72 9.56
C LEU A 359 -19.44 -10.75 8.42
N ALA A 360 -18.70 -9.70 8.70
CA ALA A 360 -18.27 -8.72 7.68
C ALA A 360 -17.25 -9.29 6.68
N GLY A 361 -16.64 -10.43 6.98
CA GLY A 361 -15.60 -11.04 6.15
C GLY A 361 -14.20 -10.49 6.46
N ASP A 362 -13.34 -10.41 5.46
CA ASP A 362 -11.99 -9.88 5.60
C ASP A 362 -11.98 -8.36 5.38
N LEU A 363 -11.44 -7.63 6.35
CA LEU A 363 -11.40 -6.15 6.37
C LEU A 363 -9.96 -5.69 6.62
N GLY A 364 -9.49 -4.70 5.85
CA GLY A 364 -8.16 -4.12 5.97
C GLY A 364 -7.03 -5.11 5.64
N PRO A 365 -6.87 -5.55 4.37
CA PRO A 365 -5.74 -6.40 4.01
C PRO A 365 -4.44 -5.58 3.98
N GLU A 366 -3.68 -5.63 5.07
CA GLU A 366 -2.41 -4.92 5.27
C GLU A 366 -1.19 -5.79 4.93
N GLY A 367 -1.16 -7.02 5.38
CA GLY A 367 -0.01 -7.92 5.18
C GLY A 367 -0.27 -9.01 4.14
N LEU A 368 0.55 -9.11 3.09
CA LEU A 368 0.49 -10.18 2.10
C LEU A 368 1.77 -11.02 2.09
N ALA A 369 1.63 -12.35 2.08
CA ALA A 369 2.74 -13.27 1.92
C ALA A 369 2.45 -14.31 0.84
N PHE A 370 3.39 -14.49 -0.09
CA PHE A 370 3.34 -15.53 -1.10
C PHE A 370 4.15 -16.76 -0.68
N VAL A 371 3.53 -17.93 -0.73
CA VAL A 371 4.19 -19.22 -0.45
C VAL A 371 4.30 -20.00 -1.76
N PRO A 372 5.52 -20.26 -2.25
CA PRO A 372 5.72 -21.07 -3.46
C PRO A 372 5.14 -22.47 -3.30
N ALA A 373 4.69 -23.10 -4.40
CA ALA A 373 4.14 -24.46 -4.37
C ALA A 373 5.11 -25.50 -3.76
N ALA A 374 6.42 -25.28 -3.91
CA ALA A 374 7.44 -26.18 -3.35
C ALA A 374 7.48 -26.16 -1.81
N ASP A 375 7.06 -25.08 -1.19
CA ASP A 375 7.06 -24.86 0.26
C ASP A 375 5.65 -25.01 0.86
N SER A 376 4.64 -25.18 0.00
CA SER A 376 3.25 -25.29 0.37
C SER A 376 2.88 -26.72 0.80
N PRO A 377 2.01 -26.89 1.81
CA PRO A 377 1.55 -28.21 2.25
C PRO A 377 0.56 -28.90 1.28
N ILE A 378 0.08 -28.20 0.24
CA ILE A 378 -0.96 -28.69 -0.69
C ILE A 378 -0.51 -28.78 -2.15
N ASP A 379 0.79 -28.73 -2.43
CA ASP A 379 1.38 -28.76 -3.79
C ASP A 379 0.84 -27.66 -4.74
N ASP A 380 0.37 -26.55 -4.18
CA ASP A 380 -0.09 -25.37 -4.88
C ASP A 380 0.49 -24.11 -4.21
N ALA A 381 0.76 -23.06 -4.97
CA ALA A 381 1.19 -21.80 -4.38
C ALA A 381 0.05 -21.19 -3.56
N LEU A 382 0.39 -20.57 -2.43
CA LEU A 382 -0.57 -19.92 -1.56
C LEU A 382 -0.30 -18.41 -1.49
N LEU A 383 -1.37 -17.65 -1.38
CA LEU A 383 -1.36 -16.28 -0.97
C LEU A 383 -2.00 -16.20 0.42
N ILE A 384 -1.30 -15.61 1.37
CA ILE A 384 -1.77 -15.40 2.74
C ILE A 384 -2.00 -13.91 2.92
N ALA A 385 -3.19 -13.54 3.36
CA ALA A 385 -3.55 -12.17 3.69
C ALA A 385 -3.78 -12.04 5.20
N GLY A 386 -3.07 -11.12 5.83
CA GLY A 386 -3.36 -10.63 7.16
C GLY A 386 -4.29 -9.43 7.02
N ASN A 387 -5.44 -9.48 7.68
CA ASN A 387 -6.45 -8.43 7.62
C ASN A 387 -6.52 -7.79 9.01
N GLU A 388 -6.02 -6.57 9.13
CA GLU A 388 -5.82 -5.92 10.43
C GLU A 388 -7.15 -5.59 11.13
N VAL A 389 -8.10 -5.00 10.40
CA VAL A 389 -9.38 -4.55 10.96
C VAL A 389 -10.23 -5.73 11.42
N SER A 390 -10.40 -6.75 10.59
CA SER A 390 -11.14 -7.96 11.00
C SER A 390 -10.34 -8.90 11.90
N GLY A 391 -9.03 -8.71 12.05
CA GLY A 391 -8.15 -9.59 12.82
C GLY A 391 -8.08 -11.01 12.24
N THR A 392 -8.36 -11.19 10.95
CA THR A 392 -8.39 -12.49 10.29
C THR A 392 -7.11 -12.75 9.50
N THR A 393 -6.81 -14.04 9.28
CA THR A 393 -5.77 -14.44 8.34
C THR A 393 -6.39 -15.38 7.32
N THR A 394 -6.39 -14.96 6.06
CA THR A 394 -7.03 -15.71 4.96
C THR A 394 -5.97 -16.30 4.04
N VAL A 395 -6.21 -17.55 3.62
CA VAL A 395 -5.29 -18.29 2.76
C VAL A 395 -5.99 -18.63 1.45
N PHE A 396 -5.47 -18.14 0.35
CA PHE A 396 -5.95 -18.39 -1.00
C PHE A 396 -5.07 -19.41 -1.72
N SER A 397 -5.69 -20.37 -2.47
CA SER A 397 -5.00 -21.14 -3.50
C SER A 397 -4.77 -20.22 -4.70
N VAL A 398 -3.51 -19.99 -5.04
CA VAL A 398 -3.18 -19.12 -6.20
C VAL A 398 -3.63 -19.75 -7.50
N LYS A 399 -3.62 -21.08 -7.60
CA LYS A 399 -4.15 -21.79 -8.77
C LYS A 399 -5.65 -21.51 -8.97
N ASP A 400 -6.44 -21.49 -7.89
CA ASP A 400 -7.87 -21.23 -7.99
C ASP A 400 -8.12 -19.77 -8.37
N LEU A 401 -7.39 -18.81 -7.77
CA LEU A 401 -7.44 -17.39 -8.17
C LEU A 401 -7.17 -17.19 -9.67
N LEU A 402 -6.14 -17.86 -10.20
CA LEU A 402 -5.79 -17.75 -11.62
C LEU A 402 -6.73 -18.54 -12.54
N ALA A 403 -7.36 -19.62 -12.07
CA ALA A 403 -8.32 -20.41 -12.85
C ALA A 403 -9.64 -19.65 -13.04
N ASP A 404 -10.09 -18.91 -12.04
CA ASP A 404 -11.29 -18.09 -12.13
C ASP A 404 -11.10 -16.94 -13.11
N ALA A 405 -9.92 -16.33 -13.15
CA ALA A 405 -9.56 -15.34 -14.16
C ALA A 405 -9.64 -15.90 -15.59
N ALA A 406 -9.21 -17.13 -15.81
CA ALA A 406 -9.24 -17.77 -17.13
C ALA A 406 -10.66 -18.13 -17.61
N ASN A 407 -11.61 -18.30 -16.69
CA ASN A 407 -13.01 -18.63 -16.99
C ASN A 407 -13.93 -17.39 -17.06
N SER A 408 -13.45 -16.24 -16.62
CA SER A 408 -14.14 -14.95 -16.77
C SER A 408 -13.96 -14.42 -18.20
N PRO A 409 -14.98 -13.85 -18.87
CA PRO A 409 -14.82 -13.28 -20.20
C PRO A 409 -13.78 -12.15 -20.14
N SER A 410 -12.68 -12.35 -20.89
CA SER A 410 -11.56 -11.42 -20.92
C SER A 410 -12.00 -10.02 -21.34
N THR A 411 -11.93 -9.08 -20.44
CA THR A 411 -11.89 -7.65 -20.78
C THR A 411 -10.48 -7.33 -21.22
N SER A 412 -10.21 -7.46 -22.53
CA SER A 412 -8.96 -7.00 -23.09
C SER A 412 -8.94 -5.47 -23.03
N ALA A 413 -8.16 -4.92 -22.11
CA ALA A 413 -7.80 -3.50 -22.15
C ALA A 413 -7.08 -3.23 -23.48
N LYS A 414 -7.69 -2.45 -24.36
CA LYS A 414 -7.04 -1.93 -25.55
C LYS A 414 -6.24 -0.69 -25.14
N THR A 415 -4.95 -0.86 -24.95
CA THR A 415 -4.02 0.26 -25.04
C THR A 415 -4.00 0.76 -26.47
N ASN A 416 -4.73 1.84 -26.74
CA ASN A 416 -4.44 2.77 -27.84
C ASN A 416 -5.16 4.08 -27.59
N GLY A 417 -4.42 5.16 -27.71
CA GLY A 417 -4.90 6.51 -27.50
C GLY A 417 -6.07 6.91 -28.40
N SER A 418 -6.82 7.86 -27.90
CA SER A 418 -7.91 8.63 -28.52
C SER A 418 -9.27 7.95 -28.70
N SER A 419 -10.22 8.53 -27.97
CA SER A 419 -11.64 8.70 -28.29
C SER A 419 -12.63 7.58 -28.00
N HIS A 420 -13.52 7.91 -27.06
CA HIS A 420 -14.95 7.56 -26.96
C HIS A 420 -15.38 6.13 -26.69
N GLY A 421 -15.91 5.96 -25.47
CA GLY A 421 -17.08 5.14 -25.22
C GLY A 421 -16.97 3.66 -25.57
N SER A 422 -16.62 2.82 -24.61
CA SER A 422 -16.98 1.41 -24.67
C SER A 422 -17.16 0.86 -23.27
N SER A 423 -18.35 0.39 -22.98
CA SER A 423 -18.73 -0.35 -21.80
C SER A 423 -17.79 -1.56 -21.60
N ILE A 424 -17.04 -1.55 -20.53
CA ILE A 424 -16.27 -2.70 -20.05
C ILE A 424 -17.22 -3.56 -19.23
N ALA A 425 -17.54 -4.75 -19.71
CA ALA A 425 -18.20 -5.75 -18.87
C ALA A 425 -17.12 -6.45 -18.04
N ALA A 426 -16.97 -6.03 -16.79
CA ALA A 426 -16.11 -6.71 -15.84
C ALA A 426 -16.67 -8.09 -15.53
N GLY A 427 -15.92 -9.13 -15.85
CA GLY A 427 -16.22 -10.48 -15.40
C GLY A 427 -15.74 -10.63 -13.95
N VAL A 428 -16.64 -10.40 -13.01
CA VAL A 428 -16.37 -10.58 -11.60
C VAL A 428 -16.68 -12.01 -11.23
N GLY A 429 -15.66 -12.77 -10.92
CA GLY A 429 -15.82 -14.00 -10.17
C GLY A 429 -15.99 -13.68 -8.69
N ILE A 430 -17.21 -13.45 -8.23
CA ILE A 430 -17.48 -13.54 -6.80
C ILE A 430 -17.30 -14.99 -6.43
N ILE A 431 -16.20 -15.34 -5.79
CA ILE A 431 -16.06 -16.64 -5.14
C ILE A 431 -16.92 -16.60 -3.86
N ALA A 432 -18.23 -16.75 -4.02
CA ALA A 432 -19.09 -17.23 -2.96
C ALA A 432 -18.80 -18.72 -2.79
N GLY A 433 -17.67 -19.06 -2.17
CA GLY A 433 -17.39 -20.46 -1.98
C GLY A 433 -15.96 -20.82 -1.62
N LEU A 434 -15.44 -20.27 -0.54
CA LEU A 434 -14.45 -20.99 0.24
C LEU A 434 -14.59 -20.64 1.73
N VAL A 435 -15.80 -20.67 2.22
CA VAL A 435 -16.09 -21.18 3.56
C VAL A 435 -15.77 -22.70 3.52
N GLY A 436 -14.55 -23.04 3.11
CA GLY A 436 -14.28 -24.44 2.76
C GLY A 436 -13.35 -25.15 3.72
N LEU A 437 -12.35 -24.52 4.30
CA LEU A 437 -11.50 -25.25 5.26
C LEU A 437 -11.69 -24.81 6.72
N GLY A 438 -11.96 -23.57 7.00
CA GLY A 438 -12.29 -23.14 8.36
C GLY A 438 -13.68 -23.63 8.82
N GLY A 439 -14.69 -23.56 7.95
CA GLY A 439 -16.05 -23.99 8.25
C GLY A 439 -16.25 -25.49 8.31
N LEU A 440 -15.51 -26.29 7.52
CA LEU A 440 -15.57 -27.77 7.59
C LEU A 440 -14.84 -28.32 8.81
N ILE A 441 -13.86 -27.61 9.37
CA ILE A 441 -13.25 -28.00 10.65
C ILE A 441 -14.14 -27.59 11.83
N GLY A 442 -14.82 -26.45 11.76
CA GLY A 442 -15.72 -25.99 12.83
C GLY A 442 -17.08 -26.71 12.89
N GLY A 443 -17.65 -27.08 11.75
CA GLY A 443 -18.96 -27.71 11.67
C GLY A 443 -18.98 -29.23 11.92
N ALA A 444 -17.85 -29.91 11.74
CA ALA A 444 -17.72 -31.36 11.98
C ALA A 444 -17.16 -31.72 13.37
N LEU A 445 -16.60 -30.75 14.09
CA LEU A 445 -16.00 -30.98 15.40
C LEU A 445 -16.72 -30.15 16.47
N GLY A 446 -17.79 -30.68 17.01
CA GLY A 446 -18.43 -30.18 18.23
C GLY A 446 -17.54 -30.25 19.47
N PHE A 447 -16.20 -30.20 19.32
CA PHE A 447 -15.21 -30.21 20.37
C PHE A 447 -13.93 -29.49 19.91
N LEU A 448 -13.82 -28.20 20.19
CA LEU A 448 -12.51 -27.52 20.25
C LEU A 448 -11.89 -27.79 21.62
N PRO A 449 -10.64 -28.27 21.69
CA PRO A 449 -9.94 -28.43 22.96
C PRO A 449 -9.69 -27.05 23.58
N LYS A 450 -10.11 -26.88 24.83
CA LYS A 450 -9.98 -25.59 25.58
C LYS A 450 -8.59 -25.35 26.17
N THR A 451 -7.56 -26.10 25.75
CA THR A 451 -6.19 -25.99 26.25
C THR A 451 -5.15 -26.10 25.13
N ILE A 452 -4.01 -25.47 25.30
CA ILE A 452 -2.85 -25.52 24.40
C ILE A 452 -2.44 -26.97 24.09
N ASP A 453 -2.47 -27.85 25.09
CA ASP A 453 -2.15 -29.28 24.93
C ASP A 453 -3.12 -30.03 24.00
N GLY A 454 -4.39 -29.61 23.93
CA GLY A 454 -5.37 -30.15 23.03
C GLY A 454 -5.13 -29.75 21.59
N PHE A 455 -4.64 -28.54 21.36
CA PHE A 455 -4.27 -28.04 20.01
C PHE A 455 -3.03 -28.79 19.49
N TYR A 456 -2.04 -29.04 20.36
CA TYR A 456 -0.83 -29.81 20.06
C TYR A 456 -1.16 -31.25 19.56
N ALA A 457 -2.22 -31.84 20.10
CA ALA A 457 -2.65 -33.20 19.74
C ALA A 457 -3.25 -33.30 18.33
N LEU A 458 -3.71 -32.19 17.75
CA LEU A 458 -4.34 -32.14 16.41
C LEU A 458 -3.33 -31.88 15.29
N LEU A 459 -2.11 -31.45 15.61
CA LEU A 459 -1.09 -31.18 14.61
C LEU A 459 -0.52 -32.48 14.00
N PRO A 460 -0.20 -32.51 12.69
CA PRO A 460 0.51 -33.62 12.06
C PRO A 460 1.81 -33.95 12.78
N ALA A 461 2.18 -35.23 12.87
CA ALA A 461 3.36 -35.69 13.61
C ALA A 461 4.69 -35.05 13.16
N GLN A 462 4.75 -34.58 11.91
CA GLN A 462 5.88 -33.84 11.34
C GLN A 462 5.98 -32.41 11.88
N VAL A 463 4.86 -31.74 12.09
CA VAL A 463 4.80 -30.37 12.64
C VAL A 463 5.10 -30.37 14.15
N ARG A 464 4.64 -31.40 14.90
CA ARG A 464 4.92 -31.52 16.34
C ARG A 464 6.41 -31.65 16.68
N LYS A 465 7.25 -32.07 15.71
CA LYS A 465 8.71 -32.20 15.91
C LYS A 465 9.47 -30.88 15.73
N LEU A 466 8.81 -29.85 15.22
CA LEU A 466 9.42 -28.53 14.94
C LEU A 466 9.08 -27.50 16.02
N LEU A 467 8.19 -27.84 16.95
CA LEU A 467 7.81 -26.97 18.04
C LEU A 467 8.55 -27.38 19.33
N PRO A 468 9.03 -26.42 20.12
CA PRO A 468 9.83 -26.66 21.32
C PRO A 468 9.05 -27.38 22.43
#